data_e5686e532c34493d1f2b5a77e5735c4b
#
_entry.id   e5686e532c34493d1f2b5a77e5735c4b
#
_cell.length_a   1.000
_cell.length_b   1.000
_cell.length_c   1.000
_cell.angle_alpha   90.00
_cell.angle_beta   90.00
_cell.angle_gamma   90.00
#
_symmetry.space_group_name_H-M   'P 1'
#
loop_
_entity.id
_entity.type
_entity.pdbx_description
1 polymer ?
#
loop_
_entity_poly.entity_id
_entity_poly.type
_entity_poly.pdbx_seq_one_letter_code
_entity_poly.pdbx_strand_id
1 'polypeptide(L)'
;FIKLEHTLACAGAVVTTQRDWGNRSDRKASKTRYTLERVGTENFIAEVETRMGVAFEPIRPYHFTARGDHIGWVTGEDNRHHLTLFIENGRLIDLPERPLKSGVRALAEVHQGDFRLTANQNLIVANVEETDKANIEAIARAHGLIRADLTPQRQASMACVSFPTCPLAMAEAERFLPEFTNHIESIMASHDVADEDIVLRVTGCPNGCGRAMLAEIALVGKAIGRYNLHLGGNRAGTRIPRMFRENITAAEILILLDEL
;
A
#
# COMPACT_ATOMS: atom_id res chain seq x y z
N PHE A 1 -12.50 -14.72 14.27
CA PHE A 1 -11.07 -14.98 14.49
C PHE A 1 -10.78 -16.47 14.39
N ILE A 2 -9.53 -16.83 14.08
CA ILE A 2 -9.02 -18.21 14.07
C ILE A 2 -7.64 -18.23 14.76
N LYS A 3 -7.22 -19.38 15.26
CA LYS A 3 -5.85 -19.58 15.75
C LYS A 3 -4.88 -19.61 14.56
N LEU A 4 -3.63 -19.21 14.82
CA LEU A 4 -2.57 -19.14 13.81
C LEU A 4 -2.36 -20.48 13.09
N GLU A 5 -2.43 -21.59 13.81
CA GLU A 5 -2.30 -22.96 13.28
C GLU A 5 -3.34 -23.31 12.20
N HIS A 6 -4.52 -22.66 12.20
CA HIS A 6 -5.60 -22.89 11.24
C HIS A 6 -5.56 -21.95 10.01
N THR A 7 -4.62 -21.01 9.95
CA THR A 7 -4.59 -19.98 8.90
C THR A 7 -4.54 -20.57 7.49
N LEU A 8 -3.68 -21.55 7.25
CA LEU A 8 -3.56 -22.18 5.93
C LEU A 8 -4.80 -23.03 5.58
N ALA A 9 -5.37 -23.75 6.55
CA ALA A 9 -6.60 -24.50 6.35
C ALA A 9 -7.78 -23.57 6.00
N CYS A 10 -7.89 -22.44 6.71
CA CYS A 10 -8.88 -21.41 6.41
C CYS A 10 -8.72 -20.83 5.01
N ALA A 11 -7.53 -20.43 4.63
CA ALA A 11 -7.26 -19.93 3.28
C ALA A 11 -7.64 -20.95 2.20
N GLY A 12 -7.26 -22.22 2.39
CA GLY A 12 -7.63 -23.33 1.50
C GLY A 12 -9.13 -23.54 1.43
N ALA A 13 -9.83 -23.48 2.56
CA ALA A 13 -11.29 -23.61 2.62
C ALA A 13 -12.00 -22.48 1.87
N VAL A 14 -11.57 -21.21 2.06
CA VAL A 14 -12.12 -20.05 1.31
C VAL A 14 -11.92 -20.21 -0.19
N VAL A 15 -10.71 -20.57 -0.62
CA VAL A 15 -10.39 -20.75 -2.05
C VAL A 15 -11.21 -21.88 -2.66
N THR A 16 -11.33 -23.02 -1.97
CA THR A 16 -12.08 -24.17 -2.48
C THR A 16 -13.59 -23.93 -2.47
N THR A 17 -14.13 -23.21 -1.49
CA THR A 17 -15.53 -22.77 -1.50
C THR A 17 -15.80 -21.85 -2.69
N GLN A 18 -14.95 -20.87 -2.94
CA GLN A 18 -15.08 -19.99 -4.12
C GLN A 18 -14.91 -20.78 -5.43
N ARG A 19 -13.99 -21.75 -5.47
CA ARG A 19 -13.83 -22.62 -6.64
C ARG A 19 -15.14 -23.34 -7.00
N ASP A 20 -15.81 -23.88 -6.00
CA ASP A 20 -16.98 -24.75 -6.21
C ASP A 20 -18.28 -23.95 -6.31
N TRP A 21 -18.40 -22.85 -5.59
CA TRP A 21 -19.60 -22.03 -5.54
C TRP A 21 -19.55 -20.79 -6.45
N GLY A 22 -18.36 -20.42 -6.95
CA GLY A 22 -18.20 -19.27 -7.82
C GLY A 22 -18.88 -19.45 -9.18
N ASN A 23 -19.36 -18.34 -9.77
CA ASN A 23 -19.90 -18.35 -11.11
C ASN A 23 -18.77 -18.53 -12.14
N ARG A 24 -18.81 -19.62 -12.90
CA ARG A 24 -17.85 -19.94 -13.96
C ARG A 24 -18.37 -19.62 -15.35
N SER A 25 -19.68 -19.44 -15.50
CA SER A 25 -20.34 -19.17 -16.78
C SER A 25 -20.29 -17.70 -17.15
N ASP A 26 -20.42 -16.81 -16.16
CA ASP A 26 -20.31 -15.38 -16.35
C ASP A 26 -19.04 -14.82 -15.67
N ARG A 27 -18.03 -14.48 -16.48
CA ARG A 27 -16.76 -13.94 -16.01
C ARG A 27 -16.92 -12.61 -15.26
N LYS A 28 -17.94 -11.81 -15.58
CA LYS A 28 -18.20 -10.53 -14.89
C LYS A 28 -18.66 -10.74 -13.45
N ALA A 29 -19.31 -11.87 -13.17
CA ALA A 29 -19.83 -12.26 -11.86
C ALA A 29 -18.96 -13.32 -11.14
N SER A 30 -17.71 -13.55 -11.55
CA SER A 30 -16.85 -14.62 -11.04
C SER A 30 -16.09 -14.29 -9.73
N LYS A 31 -16.09 -13.02 -9.29
CA LYS A 31 -15.40 -12.63 -8.05
C LYS A 31 -16.13 -13.11 -6.81
N THR A 32 -15.40 -13.39 -5.73
CA THR A 32 -15.94 -13.87 -4.44
C THR A 32 -17.08 -13.01 -3.91
N ARG A 33 -17.02 -11.68 -4.09
CA ARG A 33 -18.10 -10.78 -3.65
C ARG A 33 -19.47 -11.17 -4.25
N TYR A 34 -19.51 -11.55 -5.53
CA TYR A 34 -20.76 -11.95 -6.18
C TYR A 34 -21.25 -13.30 -5.69
N THR A 35 -20.34 -14.19 -5.29
CA THR A 35 -20.71 -15.43 -4.61
C THR A 35 -21.35 -15.12 -3.26
N LEU A 36 -20.74 -14.25 -2.46
CA LEU A 36 -21.29 -13.80 -1.17
C LEU A 36 -22.64 -13.10 -1.31
N GLU A 37 -22.79 -12.20 -2.30
CA GLU A 37 -24.07 -11.55 -2.59
C GLU A 37 -25.17 -12.57 -2.93
N ARG A 38 -24.83 -13.64 -3.64
CA ARG A 38 -25.79 -14.68 -4.08
C ARG A 38 -26.15 -15.67 -2.97
N VAL A 39 -25.17 -16.15 -2.19
CA VAL A 39 -25.39 -17.22 -1.21
C VAL A 39 -25.58 -16.71 0.21
N GLY A 40 -25.24 -15.47 0.47
CA GLY A 40 -25.20 -14.88 1.81
C GLY A 40 -23.88 -15.17 2.54
N THR A 41 -23.45 -14.23 3.36
CA THR A 41 -22.20 -14.32 4.11
C THR A 41 -22.22 -15.47 5.12
N GLU A 42 -23.33 -15.67 5.81
CA GLU A 42 -23.49 -16.73 6.82
C GLU A 42 -23.33 -18.13 6.21
N ASN A 43 -23.97 -18.39 5.07
CA ASN A 43 -23.85 -19.68 4.38
C ASN A 43 -22.42 -19.91 3.87
N PHE A 44 -21.77 -18.86 3.38
CA PHE A 44 -20.39 -18.96 2.93
C PHE A 44 -19.44 -19.28 4.11
N ILE A 45 -19.62 -18.62 5.25
CA ILE A 45 -18.86 -18.88 6.48
C ILE A 45 -19.06 -20.32 6.95
N ALA A 46 -20.32 -20.81 7.03
CA ALA A 46 -20.64 -22.17 7.44
C ALA A 46 -19.96 -23.23 6.56
N GLU A 47 -19.91 -23.00 5.24
CA GLU A 47 -19.21 -23.89 4.32
C GLU A 47 -17.69 -23.87 4.53
N VAL A 48 -17.12 -22.67 4.77
CA VAL A 48 -15.69 -22.52 5.08
C VAL A 48 -15.34 -23.26 6.36
N GLU A 49 -16.14 -23.12 7.42
CA GLU A 49 -15.97 -23.84 8.69
C GLU A 49 -16.05 -25.35 8.50
N THR A 50 -17.01 -25.82 7.70
CA THR A 50 -17.18 -27.24 7.35
C THR A 50 -15.92 -27.79 6.67
N ARG A 51 -15.38 -27.08 5.69
CA ARG A 51 -14.14 -27.49 4.97
C ARG A 51 -12.90 -27.39 5.83
N MET A 52 -12.84 -26.42 6.70
CA MET A 52 -11.72 -26.23 7.64
C MET A 52 -11.75 -27.23 8.78
N GLY A 53 -12.93 -27.74 9.14
CA GLY A 53 -13.14 -28.63 10.28
C GLY A 53 -13.10 -27.94 11.64
N VAL A 54 -13.07 -26.60 11.67
CA VAL A 54 -13.01 -25.78 12.89
C VAL A 54 -13.90 -24.57 12.71
N ALA A 55 -14.68 -24.22 13.73
CA ALA A 55 -15.49 -23.00 13.75
C ALA A 55 -14.65 -21.75 13.99
N PHE A 56 -15.09 -20.62 13.46
CA PHE A 56 -14.51 -19.32 13.79
C PHE A 56 -14.83 -18.95 15.24
N GLU A 57 -13.85 -18.35 15.90
CA GLU A 57 -14.07 -17.72 17.20
C GLU A 57 -14.92 -16.43 17.03
N PRO A 58 -15.65 -16.00 18.08
CA PRO A 58 -16.39 -14.75 18.04
C PRO A 58 -15.52 -13.55 17.65
N ILE A 59 -16.15 -12.54 17.04
CA ILE A 59 -15.49 -11.28 16.69
C ILE A 59 -14.95 -10.62 17.96
N ARG A 60 -13.67 -10.26 17.96
CA ARG A 60 -13.03 -9.49 19.02
C ARG A 60 -13.06 -8.01 18.66
N PRO A 61 -13.31 -7.10 19.64
CA PRO A 61 -13.21 -5.67 19.40
C PRO A 61 -11.80 -5.33 18.90
N TYR A 62 -11.71 -4.65 17.75
CA TYR A 62 -10.47 -4.19 17.20
C TYR A 62 -10.69 -2.92 16.36
N HIS A 63 -9.83 -1.93 16.54
CA HIS A 63 -9.81 -0.71 15.76
C HIS A 63 -8.46 -0.57 15.06
N PHE A 64 -8.49 -0.38 13.76
CA PHE A 64 -7.30 0.04 13.01
C PHE A 64 -7.02 1.51 13.30
N THR A 65 -5.85 1.79 13.87
CA THR A 65 -5.41 3.16 14.19
C THR A 65 -4.52 3.74 13.11
N ALA A 66 -3.85 2.89 12.32
CA ALA A 66 -2.97 3.29 11.24
C ALA A 66 -2.98 2.24 10.12
N ARG A 67 -2.57 2.64 8.91
CA ARG A 67 -2.37 1.78 7.73
C ARG A 67 -1.00 1.92 7.12
N GLY A 68 -0.21 2.85 7.62
CA GLY A 68 1.17 3.07 7.18
C GLY A 68 2.10 1.97 7.64
N ASP A 69 3.25 1.90 7.01
CA ASP A 69 4.37 1.08 7.49
C ASP A 69 5.12 1.86 8.58
N HIS A 70 5.70 1.13 9.49
CA HIS A 70 6.56 1.70 10.53
C HIS A 70 7.96 1.89 9.95
N ILE A 71 8.27 3.08 9.43
CA ILE A 71 9.57 3.37 8.83
C ILE A 71 10.65 3.47 9.92
N GLY A 72 11.80 2.86 9.67
CA GLY A 72 12.90 2.80 10.62
C GLY A 72 12.96 1.48 11.37
N TRP A 73 13.64 1.48 12.51
CA TRP A 73 13.89 0.30 13.32
C TRP A 73 12.73 -0.04 14.26
N VAL A 74 12.40 -1.33 14.30
CA VAL A 74 11.49 -1.93 15.28
C VAL A 74 12.16 -3.17 15.86
N THR A 75 12.00 -3.38 17.17
CA THR A 75 12.46 -4.62 17.84
C THR A 75 11.27 -5.55 18.05
N GLY A 76 11.39 -6.80 17.59
CA GLY A 76 10.41 -7.84 17.80
C GLY A 76 10.43 -8.40 19.23
N GLU A 77 9.42 -9.21 19.57
CA GLU A 77 9.35 -9.89 20.87
C GLU A 77 10.48 -10.93 21.09
N ASP A 78 11.08 -11.39 20.00
CA ASP A 78 12.22 -12.30 19.98
C ASP A 78 13.58 -11.58 20.06
N ASN A 79 13.58 -10.28 20.35
CA ASN A 79 14.75 -9.39 20.35
C ASN A 79 15.47 -9.26 19.00
N ARG A 80 14.88 -9.73 17.91
CA ARG A 80 15.35 -9.44 16.55
C ARG A 80 14.93 -8.04 16.12
N HIS A 81 15.77 -7.40 15.31
CA HIS A 81 15.50 -6.08 14.81
C HIS A 81 15.01 -6.13 13.36
N HIS A 82 14.14 -5.19 13.02
CA HIS A 82 13.58 -5.05 11.68
C HIS A 82 13.72 -3.61 11.24
N LEU A 83 14.37 -3.38 10.10
CA LEU A 83 14.51 -2.06 9.50
C LEU A 83 13.57 -1.94 8.32
N THR A 84 12.55 -1.10 8.45
CA THR A 84 11.69 -0.74 7.31
C THR A 84 12.26 0.44 6.56
N LEU A 85 12.57 0.23 5.29
CA LEU A 85 13.10 1.22 4.37
C LEU A 85 11.96 1.76 3.50
N PHE A 86 11.84 3.09 3.44
CA PHE A 86 10.91 3.73 2.52
C PHE A 86 11.44 3.63 1.09
N ILE A 87 10.66 2.97 0.22
CA ILE A 87 10.97 2.84 -1.21
C ILE A 87 9.91 3.58 -2.01
N GLU A 88 10.25 4.78 -2.46
CA GLU A 88 9.30 5.64 -3.16
C GLU A 88 8.67 4.92 -4.35
N ASN A 89 7.36 4.73 -4.29
CA ASN A 89 6.56 3.96 -5.27
C ASN A 89 7.08 2.54 -5.57
N GLY A 90 7.85 1.94 -4.65
CA GLY A 90 8.42 0.60 -4.80
C GLY A 90 9.54 0.50 -5.84
N ARG A 91 10.09 1.61 -6.32
CA ARG A 91 11.09 1.64 -7.39
C ARG A 91 12.51 1.62 -6.84
N LEU A 92 13.21 0.51 -7.01
CA LEU A 92 14.62 0.36 -6.70
C LEU A 92 15.46 0.56 -7.98
N ILE A 93 16.01 1.75 -8.14
CA ILE A 93 16.95 2.10 -9.22
C ILE A 93 18.18 2.80 -8.62
N ASP A 94 19.28 2.79 -9.35
CA ASP A 94 20.45 3.55 -8.99
C ASP A 94 20.35 4.96 -9.61
N LEU A 95 20.25 5.95 -8.74
CA LEU A 95 20.35 7.37 -9.07
C LEU A 95 21.74 7.87 -8.72
N PRO A 96 22.26 8.93 -9.37
CA PRO A 96 23.62 9.41 -9.12
C PRO A 96 23.95 9.64 -7.64
N GLU A 97 23.00 10.21 -6.87
CA GLU A 97 23.18 10.52 -5.46
C GLU A 97 22.57 9.48 -4.51
N ARG A 98 21.78 8.57 -5.02
CA ARG A 98 21.10 7.53 -4.24
C ARG A 98 21.07 6.19 -5.01
N PRO A 99 22.15 5.40 -4.93
CA PRO A 99 22.23 4.10 -5.61
C PRO A 99 21.43 3.02 -4.85
N LEU A 100 20.10 3.13 -4.84
CA LEU A 100 19.19 2.33 -4.00
C LEU A 100 19.28 0.83 -4.32
N LYS A 101 19.33 0.48 -5.61
CA LYS A 101 19.43 -0.93 -6.05
C LYS A 101 20.75 -1.54 -5.59
N SER A 102 21.86 -0.81 -5.77
CA SER A 102 23.18 -1.23 -5.29
C SER A 102 23.21 -1.34 -3.78
N GLY A 103 22.54 -0.43 -3.07
CA GLY A 103 22.42 -0.47 -1.62
C GLY A 103 21.67 -1.70 -1.12
N VAL A 104 20.54 -2.07 -1.73
CA VAL A 104 19.81 -3.29 -1.37
C VAL A 104 20.65 -4.54 -1.68
N ARG A 105 21.44 -4.53 -2.76
CA ARG A 105 22.38 -5.61 -3.06
C ARG A 105 23.45 -5.73 -1.97
N ALA A 106 24.07 -4.61 -1.56
CA ALA A 106 25.06 -4.60 -0.50
C ALA A 106 24.49 -5.09 0.84
N LEU A 107 23.25 -4.71 1.17
CA LEU A 107 22.53 -5.27 2.32
C LEU A 107 22.36 -6.78 2.20
N ALA A 108 21.98 -7.29 1.03
CA ALA A 108 21.77 -8.72 0.81
C ALA A 108 23.05 -9.56 0.90
N GLU A 109 24.22 -8.96 0.64
CA GLU A 109 25.52 -9.64 0.74
C GLU A 109 25.95 -9.87 2.20
N VAL A 110 25.47 -9.06 3.14
CA VAL A 110 25.85 -9.13 4.56
C VAL A 110 24.75 -9.64 5.47
N HIS A 111 23.49 -9.48 5.07
CA HIS A 111 22.33 -9.82 5.89
C HIS A 111 22.01 -11.32 5.83
N GLN A 112 21.83 -11.95 7.01
CA GLN A 112 21.54 -13.38 7.15
C GLN A 112 20.06 -13.68 7.43
N GLY A 113 19.22 -12.65 7.60
CA GLY A 113 17.78 -12.78 7.83
C GLY A 113 16.96 -12.68 6.53
N ASP A 114 15.75 -12.14 6.65
CA ASP A 114 14.79 -12.07 5.55
C ASP A 114 14.66 -10.65 4.97
N PHE A 115 14.27 -10.58 3.71
CA PHE A 115 13.70 -9.38 3.11
C PHE A 115 12.19 -9.56 2.95
N ARG A 116 11.39 -8.59 3.43
CA ARG A 116 9.93 -8.63 3.35
C ARG A 116 9.41 -7.40 2.63
N LEU A 117 8.48 -7.60 1.70
CA LEU A 117 7.78 -6.53 1.00
C LEU A 117 6.53 -6.14 1.79
N THR A 118 6.25 -4.84 1.87
CA THR A 118 5.03 -4.35 2.49
C THR A 118 3.93 -4.10 1.47
N ALA A 119 2.69 -4.00 1.95
CA ALA A 119 1.56 -3.60 1.12
C ALA A 119 1.63 -2.13 0.67
N ASN A 120 2.52 -1.32 1.27
CA ASN A 120 2.76 0.08 0.88
C ASN A 120 4.01 0.25 0.01
N GLN A 121 4.47 -0.83 -0.65
CA GLN A 121 5.61 -0.85 -1.59
C GLN A 121 6.97 -0.62 -0.93
N ASN A 122 7.08 -0.75 0.39
CA ASN A 122 8.32 -0.60 1.14
C ASN A 122 9.04 -1.95 1.32
N LEU A 123 10.28 -1.90 1.82
CA LEU A 123 11.14 -3.05 2.05
C LEU A 123 11.51 -3.14 3.52
N ILE A 124 11.34 -4.30 4.13
CA ILE A 124 11.81 -4.60 5.48
C ILE A 124 13.05 -5.49 5.38
N VAL A 125 14.16 -5.05 5.98
CA VAL A 125 15.30 -5.90 6.32
C VAL A 125 14.98 -6.52 7.67
N ALA A 126 14.57 -7.78 7.69
CA ALA A 126 13.95 -8.42 8.84
C ALA A 126 14.89 -9.42 9.51
N ASN A 127 14.70 -9.65 10.81
CA ASN A 127 15.48 -10.60 11.60
C ASN A 127 16.98 -10.25 11.71
N VAL A 128 17.28 -8.96 11.87
CA VAL A 128 18.65 -8.46 12.08
C VAL A 128 19.08 -8.74 13.52
N GLU A 129 20.27 -9.29 13.71
CA GLU A 129 20.89 -9.43 15.02
C GLU A 129 21.36 -8.07 15.56
N GLU A 130 21.39 -7.89 16.88
CA GLU A 130 21.88 -6.64 17.48
C GLU A 130 23.32 -6.31 17.03
N THR A 131 24.18 -7.33 16.86
CA THR A 131 25.55 -7.17 16.39
C THR A 131 25.67 -6.62 14.98
N ASP A 132 24.68 -6.85 14.13
CA ASP A 132 24.70 -6.50 12.70
C ASP A 132 24.02 -5.15 12.43
N LYS A 133 23.21 -4.69 13.39
CA LYS A 133 22.37 -3.48 13.24
C LYS A 133 23.16 -2.25 12.79
N ALA A 134 24.29 -1.97 13.41
CA ALA A 134 25.13 -0.82 13.06
C ALA A 134 25.66 -0.90 11.62
N ASN A 135 26.08 -2.09 11.18
CA ASN A 135 26.57 -2.32 9.83
C ASN A 135 25.45 -2.19 8.78
N ILE A 136 24.29 -2.79 9.04
CA ILE A 136 23.10 -2.67 8.17
C ILE A 136 22.68 -1.20 8.03
N GLU A 137 22.65 -0.45 9.14
CA GLU A 137 22.30 0.97 9.12
C GLU A 137 23.33 1.81 8.34
N ALA A 138 24.62 1.55 8.53
CA ALA A 138 25.68 2.24 7.81
C ALA A 138 25.58 2.04 6.29
N ILE A 139 25.37 0.80 5.84
CA ILE A 139 25.16 0.49 4.42
C ILE A 139 23.89 1.19 3.89
N ALA A 140 22.78 1.13 4.61
CA ALA A 140 21.53 1.75 4.20
C ALA A 140 21.67 3.29 4.07
N ARG A 141 22.35 3.94 5.00
CA ARG A 141 22.64 5.40 4.94
C ARG A 141 23.55 5.76 3.78
N ALA A 142 24.64 5.00 3.59
CA ALA A 142 25.62 5.26 2.54
C ALA A 142 25.02 5.21 1.13
N HIS A 143 23.94 4.45 0.94
CA HIS A 143 23.24 4.31 -0.33
C HIS A 143 21.91 5.11 -0.43
N GLY A 144 21.63 5.98 0.55
CA GLY A 144 20.43 6.82 0.56
C GLY A 144 19.10 6.04 0.75
N LEU A 145 19.17 4.82 1.30
CA LEU A 145 17.99 4.03 1.67
C LEU A 145 17.34 4.54 2.97
N ILE A 146 18.13 5.14 3.88
CA ILE A 146 17.64 5.89 5.04
C ILE A 146 17.75 7.36 4.72
N ARG A 147 16.63 8.07 4.77
CA ARG A 147 16.50 9.50 4.44
C ARG A 147 16.21 10.31 5.69
N ALA A 148 16.91 11.44 5.86
CA ALA A 148 16.63 12.41 6.92
C ALA A 148 15.52 13.42 6.53
N ASP A 149 15.28 13.58 5.22
CA ASP A 149 14.35 14.54 4.62
C ASP A 149 12.97 13.92 4.27
N LEU A 150 12.64 12.77 4.83
CA LEU A 150 11.42 12.05 4.53
C LEU A 150 10.25 12.65 5.31
N THR A 151 9.39 13.39 4.63
CA THR A 151 8.20 14.01 5.23
C THR A 151 7.10 12.99 5.55
N PRO A 152 6.21 13.27 6.50
CA PRO A 152 5.02 12.45 6.77
C PRO A 152 4.14 12.28 5.52
N GLN A 153 3.91 13.37 4.77
CA GLN A 153 3.11 13.35 3.55
C GLN A 153 3.70 12.42 2.48
N ARG A 154 5.03 12.43 2.30
CA ARG A 154 5.68 11.54 1.34
C ARG A 154 5.55 10.07 1.74
N GLN A 155 5.68 9.77 3.03
CA GLN A 155 5.47 8.41 3.56
C GLN A 155 4.02 7.91 3.35
N ALA A 156 3.04 8.81 3.43
CA ALA A 156 1.62 8.50 3.23
C ALA A 156 1.21 8.41 1.75
N SER A 157 2.10 8.76 0.83
CA SER A 157 1.84 8.79 -0.61
C SER A 157 2.26 7.48 -1.30
N MET A 158 1.47 7.03 -2.28
CA MET A 158 1.78 5.81 -3.06
C MET A 158 1.15 5.88 -4.45
N ALA A 159 1.84 5.32 -5.45
CA ALA A 159 1.33 5.18 -6.79
C ALA A 159 1.49 3.76 -7.35
N CYS A 160 0.67 3.39 -8.34
CA CYS A 160 0.92 2.20 -9.15
C CYS A 160 2.00 2.47 -10.20
N VAL A 161 2.56 1.41 -10.78
CA VAL A 161 3.67 1.52 -11.76
C VAL A 161 3.30 2.32 -13.02
N SER A 162 2.07 2.24 -13.51
CA SER A 162 1.55 2.94 -14.68
C SER A 162 2.46 2.95 -15.92
N PHE A 163 2.49 4.07 -16.67
CA PHE A 163 3.36 4.22 -17.84
C PHE A 163 4.85 4.20 -17.48
N PRO A 164 5.71 3.70 -18.38
CA PRO A 164 5.46 2.99 -19.64
C PRO A 164 5.26 1.49 -19.45
N THR A 165 5.32 0.99 -18.22
CA THR A 165 5.39 -0.44 -17.91
C THR A 165 4.04 -1.14 -18.05
N CYS A 166 2.95 -0.49 -17.64
CA CYS A 166 1.62 -1.07 -17.62
C CYS A 166 0.86 -0.79 -18.92
N PRO A 167 0.50 -1.83 -19.72
CA PRO A 167 -0.24 -1.63 -20.97
C PRO A 167 -1.69 -1.18 -20.76
N LEU A 168 -2.21 -1.25 -19.53
CA LEU A 168 -3.57 -0.81 -19.19
C LEU A 168 -3.60 0.63 -18.66
N ALA A 169 -2.44 1.29 -18.56
CA ALA A 169 -2.37 2.65 -18.06
C ALA A 169 -3.08 3.64 -19.00
N MET A 170 -3.77 4.60 -18.41
CA MET A 170 -4.45 5.70 -19.07
C MET A 170 -3.79 7.05 -18.76
N ALA A 171 -3.12 7.16 -17.60
CA ALA A 171 -2.38 8.33 -17.15
C ALA A 171 -1.09 7.89 -16.43
N GLU A 172 -0.16 8.80 -16.19
CA GLU A 172 1.02 8.56 -15.34
C GLU A 172 0.61 8.35 -13.87
N ALA A 173 1.46 7.66 -13.11
CA ALA A 173 1.27 7.51 -11.68
C ALA A 173 2.62 7.49 -10.94
N GLU A 174 3.42 6.42 -11.04
CA GLU A 174 4.70 6.29 -10.33
C GLU A 174 5.65 7.47 -10.58
N ARG A 175 5.84 7.85 -11.84
CA ARG A 175 6.77 8.92 -12.22
C ARG A 175 6.20 10.32 -12.01
N PHE A 176 4.89 10.42 -11.93
CA PHE A 176 4.17 11.65 -11.68
C PHE A 176 4.15 12.03 -10.19
N LEU A 177 3.96 11.02 -9.31
CA LEU A 177 3.69 11.26 -7.90
C LEU A 177 4.80 12.02 -7.15
N PRO A 178 6.11 11.79 -7.34
CA PRO A 178 7.15 12.47 -6.57
C PRO A 178 7.10 13.99 -6.70
N GLU A 179 6.96 14.51 -7.94
CA GLU A 179 6.84 15.96 -8.19
C GLU A 179 5.48 16.49 -7.71
N PHE A 180 4.41 15.76 -7.94
CA PHE A 180 3.09 16.14 -7.45
C PHE A 180 3.06 16.23 -5.91
N THR A 181 3.75 15.33 -5.21
CA THR A 181 3.89 15.38 -3.75
C THR A 181 4.66 16.64 -3.30
N ASN A 182 5.69 17.10 -4.02
CA ASN A 182 6.37 18.36 -3.70
C ASN A 182 5.40 19.55 -3.71
N HIS A 183 4.48 19.60 -4.67
CA HIS A 183 3.46 20.64 -4.71
C HIS A 183 2.45 20.53 -3.57
N ILE A 184 2.03 19.30 -3.23
CA ILE A 184 1.15 19.07 -2.07
C ILE A 184 1.83 19.51 -0.77
N GLU A 185 3.10 19.15 -0.57
CA GLU A 185 3.90 19.57 0.60
C GLU A 185 3.98 21.09 0.70
N SER A 186 4.12 21.80 -0.45
CA SER A 186 4.13 23.26 -0.50
C SER A 186 2.78 23.85 -0.12
N ILE A 187 1.67 23.30 -0.60
CA ILE A 187 0.32 23.70 -0.21
C ILE A 187 0.11 23.46 1.28
N MET A 188 0.45 22.27 1.79
CA MET A 188 0.32 21.95 3.21
C MET A 188 1.11 22.91 4.10
N ALA A 189 2.31 23.30 3.68
CA ALA A 189 3.11 24.29 4.39
C ALA A 189 2.48 25.69 4.41
N SER A 190 1.81 26.10 3.33
CA SER A 190 1.13 27.41 3.27
C SER A 190 -0.13 27.48 4.15
N HIS A 191 -0.68 26.32 4.53
CA HIS A 191 -1.84 26.19 5.41
C HIS A 191 -1.51 25.70 6.84
N ASP A 192 -0.22 25.76 7.23
CA ASP A 192 0.27 25.34 8.57
C ASP A 192 -0.06 23.88 8.96
N VAL A 193 -0.16 22.97 7.97
CA VAL A 193 -0.41 21.53 8.15
C VAL A 193 0.71 20.65 7.61
N ALA A 194 1.94 21.16 7.54
CA ALA A 194 3.09 20.45 6.97
C ALA A 194 3.47 19.15 7.72
N ASP A 195 3.14 19.06 9.00
CA ASP A 195 3.43 17.88 9.84
C ASP A 195 2.35 16.79 9.75
N GLU A 196 1.27 17.04 9.03
CA GLU A 196 0.20 16.06 8.83
C GLU A 196 0.56 15.05 7.74
N ASP A 197 -0.04 13.87 7.80
CA ASP A 197 0.09 12.83 6.78
C ASP A 197 -1.27 12.50 6.15
N ILE A 198 -1.57 13.10 5.03
CA ILE A 198 -2.77 12.84 4.24
C ILE A 198 -2.51 11.64 3.31
N VAL A 199 -3.34 10.61 3.40
CA VAL A 199 -3.18 9.42 2.55
C VAL A 199 -3.49 9.77 1.09
N LEU A 200 -2.44 9.98 0.30
CA LEU A 200 -2.50 10.30 -1.12
C LEU A 200 -2.21 9.05 -1.97
N ARG A 201 -3.11 8.71 -2.88
CA ARG A 201 -2.96 7.54 -3.77
C ARG A 201 -3.20 7.93 -5.22
N VAL A 202 -2.28 7.52 -6.10
CA VAL A 202 -2.41 7.73 -7.55
C VAL A 202 -2.44 6.38 -8.27
N THR A 203 -3.41 6.20 -9.15
CA THR A 203 -3.49 5.02 -10.00
C THR A 203 -3.69 5.43 -11.46
N GLY A 204 -2.95 4.81 -12.37
CA GLY A 204 -2.96 5.17 -13.80
C GLY A 204 -4.21 4.74 -14.56
N CYS A 205 -5.10 3.98 -13.95
CA CYS A 205 -6.37 3.54 -14.57
C CYS A 205 -7.37 3.07 -13.50
N PRO A 206 -8.65 2.81 -13.88
CA PRO A 206 -9.70 2.38 -12.94
C PRO A 206 -9.49 1.01 -12.28
N ASN A 207 -8.48 0.22 -12.67
CA ASN A 207 -8.16 -1.05 -12.00
C ASN A 207 -7.72 -0.87 -10.54
N GLY A 208 -7.26 0.33 -10.16
CA GLY A 208 -7.05 0.69 -8.76
C GLY A 208 -5.85 0.03 -8.09
N CYS A 209 -4.81 -0.37 -8.84
CA CYS A 209 -3.62 -1.04 -8.29
C CYS A 209 -2.88 -0.20 -7.24
N GLY A 210 -2.94 1.14 -7.32
CA GLY A 210 -2.45 2.07 -6.31
C GLY A 210 -3.36 2.18 -5.08
N ARG A 211 -4.43 1.38 -4.98
CA ARG A 211 -5.41 1.38 -3.88
C ARG A 211 -6.06 2.76 -3.65
N ALA A 212 -6.34 3.48 -4.75
CA ALA A 212 -6.90 4.84 -4.71
C ALA A 212 -8.20 4.92 -3.86
N MET A 213 -9.06 3.90 -3.93
CA MET A 213 -10.32 3.86 -3.17
C MET A 213 -10.13 3.66 -1.65
N LEU A 214 -8.91 3.61 -1.13
CA LEU A 214 -8.58 3.59 0.29
C LEU A 214 -7.84 4.87 0.74
N ALA A 215 -7.89 5.93 -0.04
CA ALA A 215 -7.18 7.19 0.22
C ALA A 215 -8.10 8.28 0.74
N GLU A 216 -7.50 9.30 1.36
CA GLU A 216 -8.17 10.56 1.68
C GLU A 216 -8.24 11.44 0.43
N ILE A 217 -7.12 11.49 -0.33
CA ILE A 217 -7.03 12.10 -1.66
C ILE A 217 -6.64 11.01 -2.66
N ALA A 218 -7.46 10.79 -3.69
CA ALA A 218 -7.19 9.78 -4.70
C ALA A 218 -7.29 10.34 -6.12
N LEU A 219 -6.27 10.05 -6.93
CA LEU A 219 -6.23 10.36 -8.35
C LEU A 219 -6.37 9.04 -9.14
N VAL A 220 -7.38 8.96 -9.98
CA VAL A 220 -7.62 7.82 -10.87
C VAL A 220 -7.45 8.26 -12.32
N GLY A 221 -6.48 7.72 -13.02
CA GLY A 221 -6.18 8.04 -14.41
C GLY A 221 -7.38 7.83 -15.34
N LYS A 222 -7.67 8.85 -16.16
CA LYS A 222 -8.76 8.87 -17.13
C LYS A 222 -8.24 8.98 -18.56
N ALA A 223 -7.23 9.82 -18.78
CA ALA A 223 -6.53 10.02 -20.04
C ALA A 223 -5.12 10.56 -19.74
N ILE A 224 -4.26 10.71 -20.75
CA ILE A 224 -2.91 11.28 -20.59
C ILE A 224 -3.01 12.66 -19.92
N GLY A 225 -2.35 12.81 -18.77
CA GLY A 225 -2.34 14.05 -17.97
C GLY A 225 -3.68 14.41 -17.32
N ARG A 226 -4.66 13.50 -17.31
CA ARG A 226 -5.98 13.74 -16.75
C ARG A 226 -6.41 12.67 -15.78
N TYR A 227 -7.02 13.09 -14.69
CA TYR A 227 -7.43 12.24 -13.58
C TYR A 227 -8.85 12.55 -13.12
N ASN A 228 -9.49 11.55 -12.54
CA ASN A 228 -10.65 11.74 -11.69
C ASN A 228 -10.13 11.97 -10.26
N LEU A 229 -10.49 13.09 -9.64
CA LEU A 229 -10.18 13.39 -8.25
C LEU A 229 -11.27 12.84 -7.35
N HIS A 230 -10.87 12.05 -6.36
CA HIS A 230 -11.74 11.53 -5.33
C HIS A 230 -11.26 12.04 -3.96
N LEU A 231 -12.18 12.50 -3.12
CA LEU A 231 -11.93 13.04 -1.79
C LEU A 231 -12.84 12.41 -0.74
N GLY A 232 -12.49 12.60 0.52
CA GLY A 232 -13.31 12.24 1.66
C GLY A 232 -13.21 10.79 2.10
N GLY A 233 -12.15 10.08 1.76
CA GLY A 233 -11.74 8.88 2.47
C GLY A 233 -11.36 9.18 3.92
N ASN A 234 -10.82 8.21 4.62
CA ASN A 234 -10.24 8.43 5.94
C ASN A 234 -8.94 7.65 6.11
N ARG A 235 -8.11 8.11 7.03
CA ARG A 235 -6.80 7.52 7.33
C ARG A 235 -6.87 6.02 7.67
N ALA A 236 -7.89 5.59 8.38
CA ALA A 236 -8.09 4.18 8.73
C ALA A 236 -8.56 3.31 7.53
N GLY A 237 -8.98 3.92 6.41
CA GLY A 237 -9.46 3.20 5.21
C GLY A 237 -10.82 2.53 5.39
N THR A 238 -11.60 2.97 6.36
CA THR A 238 -12.95 2.47 6.63
C THR A 238 -14.03 3.24 5.88
N ARG A 239 -13.66 4.37 5.25
CA ARG A 239 -14.55 5.19 4.42
C ARG A 239 -13.95 5.33 3.03
N ILE A 240 -14.73 5.00 2.00
CA ILE A 240 -14.35 5.11 0.59
C ILE A 240 -14.49 6.56 0.13
N PRO A 241 -13.47 7.15 -0.54
CA PRO A 241 -13.56 8.49 -1.10
C PRO A 241 -14.60 8.55 -2.23
N ARG A 242 -15.23 9.71 -2.39
CA ARG A 242 -16.19 9.96 -3.45
C ARG A 242 -15.56 10.77 -4.57
N MET A 243 -16.02 10.57 -5.80
CA MET A 243 -15.60 11.40 -6.93
C MET A 243 -16.03 12.86 -6.68
N PHE A 244 -15.02 13.74 -6.64
CA PHE A 244 -15.21 15.18 -6.44
C PHE A 244 -15.20 15.94 -7.77
N ARG A 245 -14.24 15.60 -8.65
CA ARG A 245 -14.16 16.13 -10.02
C ARG A 245 -13.73 15.04 -10.98
N GLU A 246 -14.29 15.09 -12.18
CA GLU A 246 -13.96 14.13 -13.24
C GLU A 246 -13.11 14.80 -14.32
N ASN A 247 -12.12 14.05 -14.84
CA ASN A 247 -11.35 14.36 -16.04
C ASN A 247 -10.65 15.73 -16.00
N ILE A 248 -9.98 16.04 -14.88
CA ILE A 248 -9.22 17.27 -14.66
C ILE A 248 -7.71 17.04 -14.71
N THR A 249 -6.95 18.09 -14.94
CA THR A 249 -5.48 18.09 -14.99
C THR A 249 -4.87 18.18 -13.59
N ALA A 250 -3.57 17.87 -13.47
CA ALA A 250 -2.84 18.03 -12.22
C ALA A 250 -2.87 19.47 -11.70
N ALA A 251 -2.75 20.47 -12.59
CA ALA A 251 -2.79 21.88 -12.21
C ALA A 251 -4.16 22.26 -11.63
N GLU A 252 -5.25 21.82 -12.26
CA GLU A 252 -6.62 22.05 -11.74
C GLU A 252 -6.81 21.36 -10.38
N ILE A 253 -6.21 20.16 -10.17
CA ILE A 253 -6.26 19.45 -8.88
C ILE A 253 -5.55 20.25 -7.80
N LEU A 254 -4.34 20.78 -8.07
CA LEU A 254 -3.57 21.56 -7.09
C LEU A 254 -4.30 22.82 -6.67
N ILE A 255 -4.93 23.55 -7.62
CA ILE A 255 -5.76 24.74 -7.31
C ILE A 255 -6.92 24.36 -6.38
N LEU A 256 -7.63 23.26 -6.69
CA LEU A 256 -8.75 22.80 -5.85
C LEU A 256 -8.31 22.36 -4.45
N LEU A 257 -7.12 21.75 -4.31
CA LEU A 257 -6.61 21.32 -3.01
C LEU A 257 -6.08 22.49 -2.17
N ASP A 258 -5.63 23.57 -2.80
CA ASP A 258 -5.21 24.80 -2.12
C ASP A 258 -6.40 25.61 -1.58
N GLU A 259 -7.59 25.48 -2.23
CA GLU A 259 -8.83 26.12 -1.81
C GLU A 259 -9.57 25.41 -0.67
N LEU A 260 -9.21 24.13 -0.36
CA LEU A 260 -9.90 23.29 0.62
C LEU A 260 -9.27 23.35 2.01
#